data_9f263fcbab6fef44aea6e90a24ef38b5
#
_entry.id   9f263fcbab6fef44aea6e90a24ef38b5
#
_cell.length_a   1.000
_cell.length_b   1.000
_cell.length_c   1.000
_cell.angle_alpha   90.00
_cell.angle_beta   90.00
_cell.angle_gamma   90.00
#
_symmetry.space_group_name_H-M   'P 1'
#
loop_
_entity.id
_entity.type
_entity.pdbx_description
1 polymer ?
#
loop_
_entity_poly.entity_id
_entity_poly.type
_entity_poly.pdbx_seq_one_letter_code
_entity_poly.pdbx_strand_id
1 'polypeptide(L)'
;MITVREAVNEDIRPILKIETESFSDPWSESAFVFAINDSSLTTAVAVDPDTDAVVGFAVWSVIAPESELCNIAISPEYRRRGAGEALMKSYIDSALSQGVTDFFLEVRQSNLPAASLYEKHGFAACGRRKNYYSHPTEDAIIMTKKV
;
A
#
# COMPACT_ATOMS: atom_id res chain seq x y z
N MET A 1 -8.30 -18.26 -0.01
CA MET A 1 -8.29 -17.17 0.97
C MET A 1 -6.90 -16.56 1.07
N ILE A 2 -6.79 -15.27 0.88
CA ILE A 2 -5.50 -14.57 0.97
C ILE A 2 -5.19 -14.28 2.44
N THR A 3 -3.96 -14.55 2.86
CA THR A 3 -3.48 -14.22 4.21
C THR A 3 -2.47 -13.08 4.13
N VAL A 4 -2.28 -12.38 5.26
CA VAL A 4 -1.34 -11.25 5.34
C VAL A 4 -0.36 -11.52 6.49
N ARG A 5 0.92 -11.26 6.23
CA ARG A 5 1.96 -11.34 7.26
C ARG A 5 2.98 -10.22 7.06
N GLU A 6 3.81 -10.00 8.06
CA GLU A 6 4.90 -9.04 7.92
C GLU A 6 5.92 -9.55 6.92
N ALA A 7 6.48 -8.62 6.12
CA ALA A 7 7.46 -8.94 5.12
C ALA A 7 8.83 -9.20 5.74
N VAL A 8 9.59 -10.10 5.13
CA VAL A 8 10.99 -10.37 5.47
C VAL A 8 11.86 -10.10 4.24
N ASN A 9 13.18 -10.11 4.40
CA ASN A 9 14.10 -9.77 3.30
C ASN A 9 13.91 -10.67 2.06
N GLU A 10 13.56 -11.92 2.26
CA GLU A 10 13.30 -12.86 1.16
C GLU A 10 12.10 -12.47 0.30
N ASP A 11 11.23 -11.59 0.81
CA ASP A 11 10.06 -11.12 0.07
C ASP A 11 10.38 -9.98 -0.89
N ILE A 12 11.57 -9.38 -0.82
CA ILE A 12 11.93 -8.22 -1.64
C ILE A 12 11.84 -8.53 -3.13
N ARG A 13 12.28 -9.71 -3.57
CA ARG A 13 12.20 -10.09 -4.98
C ARG A 13 10.77 -10.11 -5.51
N PRO A 14 9.84 -10.85 -4.91
CA PRO A 14 8.46 -10.84 -5.39
C PRO A 14 7.80 -9.47 -5.23
N ILE A 15 8.10 -8.72 -4.17
CA ILE A 15 7.59 -7.35 -4.02
C ILE A 15 8.06 -6.47 -5.18
N LEU A 16 9.33 -6.52 -5.51
CA LEU A 16 9.90 -5.70 -6.58
C LEU A 16 9.29 -6.06 -7.94
N LYS A 17 9.04 -7.33 -8.18
CA LYS A 17 8.36 -7.77 -9.39
C LYS A 17 6.96 -7.18 -9.49
N ILE A 18 6.19 -7.24 -8.41
CA ILE A 18 4.83 -6.67 -8.38
C ILE A 18 4.89 -5.16 -8.61
N GLU A 19 5.85 -4.48 -7.98
CA GLU A 19 6.03 -3.04 -8.13
C GLU A 19 6.30 -2.65 -9.58
N THR A 20 7.23 -3.35 -10.24
CA THR A 20 7.57 -3.04 -11.63
C THR A 20 6.45 -3.37 -12.61
N GLU A 21 5.62 -4.37 -12.29
CA GLU A 21 4.46 -4.70 -13.10
C GLU A 21 3.30 -3.72 -12.89
N SER A 22 3.29 -3.01 -11.77
CA SER A 22 2.16 -2.17 -11.37
C SER A 22 2.36 -0.69 -11.69
N PHE A 23 3.59 -0.21 -11.71
CA PHE A 23 3.88 1.23 -11.80
C PHE A 23 4.91 1.55 -12.87
N SER A 24 4.69 2.66 -13.57
CA SER A 24 5.61 3.15 -14.59
C SER A 24 6.87 3.79 -14.00
N ASP A 25 6.82 4.18 -12.73
CA ASP A 25 7.93 4.82 -12.02
C ASP A 25 8.12 4.08 -10.68
N PRO A 26 8.61 2.82 -10.72
CA PRO A 26 8.63 1.97 -9.54
C PRO A 26 9.69 2.38 -8.52
N TRP A 27 9.45 2.04 -7.25
CA TRP A 27 10.46 2.14 -6.22
C TRP A 27 11.63 1.20 -6.53
N SER A 28 12.81 1.58 -6.10
CA SER A 28 14.01 0.76 -6.26
C SER A 28 14.07 -0.37 -5.23
N GLU A 29 14.93 -1.35 -5.48
CA GLU A 29 15.19 -2.40 -4.51
C GLU A 29 15.67 -1.81 -3.17
N SER A 30 16.56 -0.81 -3.20
CA SER A 30 17.06 -0.19 -1.98
C SER A 30 15.97 0.49 -1.18
N ALA A 31 14.94 1.03 -1.84
CA ALA A 31 13.79 1.61 -1.14
C ALA A 31 13.02 0.55 -0.35
N PHE A 32 12.85 -0.64 -0.91
CA PHE A 32 12.18 -1.74 -0.21
C PHE A 32 13.05 -2.33 0.91
N VAL A 33 14.35 -2.41 0.71
CA VAL A 33 15.26 -2.83 1.78
C VAL A 33 15.15 -1.86 2.96
N PHE A 34 15.14 -0.57 2.69
CA PHE A 34 14.95 0.45 3.72
C PHE A 34 13.60 0.27 4.42
N ALA A 35 12.52 0.11 3.65
CA ALA A 35 11.16 -0.01 4.20
C ALA A 35 11.00 -1.20 5.14
N ILE A 36 11.65 -2.33 4.83
CA ILE A 36 11.55 -3.54 5.67
C ILE A 36 12.37 -3.40 6.95
N ASN A 37 13.45 -2.63 6.92
CA ASN A 37 14.40 -2.56 8.03
C ASN A 37 14.27 -1.32 8.90
N ASP A 38 13.45 -0.31 8.50
CA ASP A 38 13.27 0.90 9.28
C ASP A 38 12.11 0.75 10.27
N SER A 39 12.34 1.12 11.53
CA SER A 39 11.36 0.92 12.60
C SER A 39 10.10 1.78 12.48
N SER A 40 10.18 2.90 11.74
CA SER A 40 9.02 3.78 11.51
C SER A 40 8.12 3.29 10.38
N LEU A 41 8.56 2.29 9.62
CA LEU A 41 7.82 1.73 8.50
C LEU A 41 7.44 0.28 8.78
N THR A 42 6.30 -0.12 8.23
CA THR A 42 5.85 -1.51 8.26
C THR A 42 5.59 -1.94 6.83
N THR A 43 6.10 -3.11 6.47
CA THR A 43 5.82 -3.72 5.18
C THR A 43 5.13 -5.05 5.41
N ALA A 44 3.96 -5.24 4.80
CA ALA A 44 3.20 -6.48 4.89
C ALA A 44 3.06 -7.07 3.49
N VAL A 45 2.98 -8.40 3.42
CA VAL A 45 2.73 -9.11 2.18
C VAL A 45 1.44 -9.90 2.26
N ALA A 46 0.73 -9.93 1.14
CA ALA A 46 -0.43 -10.80 0.96
C ALA A 46 0.06 -12.08 0.29
N VAL A 47 -0.36 -13.20 0.82
CA VAL A 47 0.12 -14.52 0.42
C VAL A 47 -1.06 -15.41 0.02
N ASP A 48 -0.90 -16.12 -1.08
CA ASP A 48 -1.84 -17.18 -1.46
C ASP A 48 -1.44 -18.43 -0.67
N PRO A 49 -2.27 -18.90 0.28
CA PRO A 49 -1.89 -20.03 1.13
C PRO A 49 -1.77 -21.36 0.37
N ASP A 50 -2.39 -21.47 -0.81
CA ASP A 50 -2.32 -22.69 -1.60
C ASP A 50 -0.97 -22.87 -2.27
N THR A 51 -0.29 -21.79 -2.61
CA THR A 51 1.01 -21.81 -3.31
C THR A 51 2.15 -21.21 -2.50
N ASP A 52 1.83 -20.53 -1.40
CA ASP A 52 2.78 -19.76 -0.59
C ASP A 52 3.40 -18.59 -1.36
N ALA A 53 2.80 -18.20 -2.47
CA ALA A 53 3.28 -17.09 -3.29
C ALA A 53 2.90 -15.73 -2.71
N VAL A 54 3.84 -14.78 -2.75
CA VAL A 54 3.54 -13.37 -2.44
C VAL A 54 2.80 -12.79 -3.63
N VAL A 55 1.58 -12.32 -3.39
CA VAL A 55 0.68 -11.83 -4.44
C VAL A 55 0.34 -10.35 -4.31
N GLY A 56 0.82 -9.70 -3.26
CA GLY A 56 0.64 -8.27 -3.05
C GLY A 56 1.43 -7.82 -1.85
N PHE A 57 1.51 -6.50 -1.68
CA PHE A 57 2.21 -5.91 -0.54
C PHE A 57 1.66 -4.53 -0.21
N ALA A 58 1.96 -4.06 1.00
CA ALA A 58 1.67 -2.69 1.41
C ALA A 58 2.80 -2.19 2.31
N VAL A 59 3.12 -0.91 2.20
CA VAL A 59 4.10 -0.22 3.05
C VAL A 59 3.42 0.99 3.65
N TRP A 60 3.54 1.14 4.97
CA TRP A 60 2.99 2.31 5.65
C TRP A 60 3.90 2.78 6.78
N SER A 61 3.79 4.07 7.10
CA SER A 61 4.48 4.66 8.24
C SER A 61 3.52 4.80 9.42
N VAL A 62 4.07 4.72 10.63
CA VAL A 62 3.31 5.03 11.84
C VAL A 62 4.16 5.98 12.69
N ILE A 63 3.66 7.21 12.87
CA ILE A 63 4.19 8.20 13.81
C ILE A 63 2.95 8.74 14.51
N ALA A 64 2.50 8.01 15.53
CA ALA A 64 1.22 8.29 16.18
C ALA A 64 1.10 9.76 16.56
N PRO A 65 -0.04 10.40 16.33
CA PRO A 65 -1.33 9.80 15.92
C PRO A 65 -1.53 9.64 14.40
N GLU A 66 -0.48 9.80 13.60
CA GLU A 66 -0.58 9.85 12.15
C GLU A 66 0.01 8.60 11.47
N SER A 67 -0.55 8.24 10.34
CA SER A 67 -0.02 7.19 9.46
C SER A 67 -0.22 7.56 8.01
N GLU A 68 0.78 7.24 7.19
CA GLU A 68 0.67 7.34 5.74
C GLU A 68 0.77 5.96 5.11
N LEU A 69 -0.17 5.65 4.21
CA LEU A 69 -0.01 4.50 3.32
C LEU A 69 0.93 4.90 2.19
N CYS A 70 2.15 4.40 2.22
CA CYS A 70 3.21 4.83 1.30
C CYS A 70 3.14 4.12 -0.05
N ASN A 71 2.73 2.85 -0.06
CA ASN A 71 2.66 2.06 -1.28
C ASN A 71 1.78 0.83 -1.05
N ILE A 72 1.05 0.41 -2.08
CA ILE A 72 0.29 -0.83 -2.09
C ILE A 72 0.13 -1.29 -3.53
N ALA A 73 0.34 -2.57 -3.77
CA ALA A 73 0.15 -3.15 -5.09
C ALA A 73 -0.20 -4.63 -5.00
N ILE A 74 -0.97 -5.09 -5.97
CA ILE A 74 -1.41 -6.48 -6.08
C ILE A 74 -0.95 -7.01 -7.44
N SER A 75 -0.42 -8.23 -7.46
CA SER A 75 -0.06 -8.91 -8.69
C SER A 75 -1.26 -8.91 -9.65
N PRO A 76 -1.06 -8.62 -10.94
CA PRO A 76 -2.17 -8.55 -11.90
C PRO A 76 -3.06 -9.80 -11.92
N GLU A 77 -2.47 -10.97 -11.74
CA GLU A 77 -3.19 -12.25 -11.77
C GLU A 77 -4.08 -12.45 -10.55
N TYR A 78 -3.83 -11.70 -9.49
CA TYR A 78 -4.55 -11.84 -8.21
C TYR A 78 -5.47 -10.67 -7.89
N ARG A 79 -5.69 -9.77 -8.84
CA ARG A 79 -6.63 -8.66 -8.64
C ARG A 79 -8.06 -9.19 -8.54
N ARG A 80 -8.88 -8.51 -7.74
CA ARG A 80 -10.28 -8.86 -7.49
C ARG A 80 -10.44 -10.20 -6.76
N ARG A 81 -9.42 -10.62 -6.01
CA ARG A 81 -9.48 -11.84 -5.19
C ARG A 81 -9.37 -11.54 -3.70
N GLY A 82 -9.57 -10.29 -3.31
CA GLY A 82 -9.58 -9.89 -1.91
C GLY A 82 -8.22 -9.57 -1.30
N ALA A 83 -7.14 -9.55 -2.09
CA ALA A 83 -5.81 -9.23 -1.56
C ALA A 83 -5.71 -7.78 -1.09
N GLY A 84 -6.24 -6.83 -1.87
CA GLY A 84 -6.26 -5.42 -1.49
C GLY A 84 -7.07 -5.18 -0.22
N GLU A 85 -8.23 -5.84 -0.11
CA GLU A 85 -9.07 -5.79 1.10
C GLU A 85 -8.30 -6.29 2.32
N ALA A 86 -7.64 -7.44 2.18
CA ALA A 86 -6.89 -8.04 3.27
C ALA A 86 -5.74 -7.14 3.73
N LEU A 87 -5.01 -6.55 2.78
CA LEU A 87 -3.92 -5.63 3.09
C LEU A 87 -4.42 -4.36 3.77
N MET A 88 -5.51 -3.76 3.26
CA MET A 88 -6.08 -2.55 3.87
C MET A 88 -6.59 -2.82 5.29
N LYS A 89 -7.25 -3.95 5.49
CA LYS A 89 -7.72 -4.32 6.83
C LYS A 89 -6.56 -4.50 7.79
N SER A 90 -5.53 -5.21 7.37
CA SER A 90 -4.32 -5.44 8.17
C SER A 90 -3.63 -4.12 8.53
N TYR A 91 -3.49 -3.23 7.55
CA TYR A 91 -2.92 -1.90 7.74
C TYR A 91 -3.70 -1.11 8.79
N ILE A 92 -4.99 -0.96 8.58
CA ILE A 92 -5.83 -0.14 9.47
C ILE A 92 -5.85 -0.72 10.88
N ASP A 93 -6.06 -2.02 11.01
CA ASP A 93 -6.10 -2.68 12.33
C ASP A 93 -4.77 -2.52 13.07
N SER A 94 -3.65 -2.71 12.37
CA SER A 94 -2.32 -2.56 12.96
C SER A 94 -2.07 -1.13 13.42
N ALA A 95 -2.38 -0.15 12.58
CA ALA A 95 -2.17 1.26 12.90
C ALA A 95 -3.06 1.72 14.06
N LEU A 96 -4.32 1.29 14.07
CA LEU A 96 -5.23 1.60 15.18
C LEU A 96 -4.69 1.08 16.51
N SER A 97 -4.11 -0.12 16.50
CA SER A 97 -3.55 -0.72 17.73
C SER A 97 -2.33 0.07 18.23
N GLN A 98 -1.72 0.88 17.38
CA GLN A 98 -0.56 1.72 17.74
C GLN A 98 -0.96 3.17 18.05
N GLY A 99 -2.25 3.46 18.15
CA GLY A 99 -2.73 4.80 18.53
C GLY A 99 -2.94 5.76 17.36
N VAL A 100 -2.97 5.26 16.15
CA VAL A 100 -3.22 6.10 14.98
C VAL A 100 -4.70 6.48 14.92
N THR A 101 -4.96 7.76 14.67
CA THR A 101 -6.31 8.31 14.49
C THR A 101 -6.45 9.02 13.15
N ASP A 102 -5.33 9.43 12.55
CA ASP A 102 -5.30 10.20 11.31
C ASP A 102 -4.50 9.44 10.26
N PHE A 103 -5.20 8.99 9.21
CA PHE A 103 -4.63 8.23 8.09
C PHE A 103 -4.64 9.10 6.85
N PHE A 104 -3.59 9.04 6.05
CA PHE A 104 -3.60 9.71 4.75
C PHE A 104 -2.84 8.90 3.71
N LEU A 105 -3.14 9.18 2.44
CA LEU A 105 -2.47 8.59 1.31
C LEU A 105 -2.59 9.52 0.11
N GLU A 106 -1.77 9.25 -0.91
CA GLU A 106 -1.84 9.93 -2.19
C GLU A 106 -2.03 8.87 -3.27
N VAL A 107 -2.88 9.15 -4.25
CA VAL A 107 -3.19 8.22 -5.33
C VAL A 107 -3.28 8.97 -6.65
N ARG A 108 -2.81 8.35 -7.75
CA ARG A 108 -2.96 8.95 -9.08
C ARG A 108 -4.43 9.19 -9.37
N GLN A 109 -4.73 10.36 -9.93
CA GLN A 109 -6.10 10.73 -10.28
C GLN A 109 -6.78 9.69 -11.15
N SER A 110 -6.04 9.06 -12.06
CA SER A 110 -6.57 8.05 -12.98
C SER A 110 -6.76 6.67 -12.36
N ASN A 111 -6.20 6.42 -11.17
CA ASN A 111 -6.26 5.10 -10.55
C ASN A 111 -7.58 4.90 -9.80
N LEU A 112 -8.65 4.74 -10.55
CA LEU A 112 -10.00 4.61 -9.99
C LEU A 112 -10.18 3.34 -9.15
N PRO A 113 -9.63 2.18 -9.54
CA PRO A 113 -9.77 0.98 -8.69
C PRO A 113 -9.15 1.16 -7.30
N ALA A 114 -7.99 1.81 -7.23
CA ALA A 114 -7.35 2.08 -5.93
C ALA A 114 -8.16 3.06 -5.11
N ALA A 115 -8.62 4.16 -5.72
CA ALA A 115 -9.46 5.14 -5.04
C ALA A 115 -10.72 4.50 -4.47
N SER A 116 -11.37 3.61 -5.24
CA SER A 116 -12.56 2.88 -4.80
C SER A 116 -12.24 2.00 -3.58
N LEU A 117 -11.11 1.31 -3.60
CA LEU A 117 -10.68 0.48 -2.47
C LEU A 117 -10.50 1.34 -1.21
N TYR A 118 -9.86 2.50 -1.34
CA TYR A 118 -9.63 3.39 -0.21
C TYR A 118 -10.94 3.96 0.33
N GLU A 119 -11.84 4.38 -0.54
CA GLU A 119 -13.17 4.88 -0.15
C GLU A 119 -13.94 3.82 0.62
N LYS A 120 -13.86 2.58 0.20
CA LYS A 120 -14.51 1.45 0.87
C LYS A 120 -14.01 1.28 2.30
N HIS A 121 -12.78 1.66 2.58
CA HIS A 121 -12.18 1.58 3.91
C HIS A 121 -12.26 2.91 4.67
N GLY A 122 -13.06 3.85 4.22
CA GLY A 122 -13.37 5.07 4.96
C GLY A 122 -12.50 6.28 4.62
N PHE A 123 -11.68 6.18 3.58
CA PHE A 123 -10.91 7.34 3.11
C PHE A 123 -11.79 8.22 2.22
N ALA A 124 -11.56 9.54 2.28
CA ALA A 124 -12.25 10.51 1.44
C ALA A 124 -11.24 11.50 0.86
N ALA A 125 -11.48 11.90 -0.38
CA ALA A 125 -10.64 12.90 -1.04
C ALA A 125 -10.76 14.24 -0.31
N CYS A 126 -9.62 14.87 -0.02
CA CYS A 126 -9.59 16.15 0.68
C CYS A 126 -8.70 17.18 0.00
N GLY A 127 -7.94 16.81 -1.01
CA GLY A 127 -7.05 17.73 -1.69
C GLY A 127 -6.41 17.12 -2.92
N ARG A 128 -5.52 17.90 -3.52
CA ARG A 128 -4.86 17.53 -4.77
C ARG A 128 -3.46 18.12 -4.79
N ARG A 129 -2.47 17.33 -5.23
CA ARG A 129 -1.12 17.82 -5.56
C ARG A 129 -0.99 17.84 -7.08
N LYS A 130 -0.88 19.04 -7.66
CA LYS A 130 -0.82 19.19 -9.09
C LYS A 130 0.50 18.68 -9.64
N ASN A 131 0.44 17.90 -10.74
CA ASN A 131 1.62 17.38 -11.44
C ASN A 131 2.60 16.61 -10.53
N TYR A 132 2.06 15.90 -9.55
CA TYR A 132 2.87 15.19 -8.54
C TYR A 132 3.59 13.97 -9.11
N TYR A 133 2.91 13.22 -9.99
CA TYR A 133 3.47 12.01 -10.60
C TYR A 133 4.11 12.30 -11.95
N SER A 134 5.02 11.42 -12.35
CA SER A 134 5.69 11.43 -13.66
C SER A 134 5.37 10.15 -14.44
N HIS A 135 5.57 10.16 -15.75
CA HIS A 135 5.49 8.99 -16.64
C HIS A 135 4.15 8.25 -16.63
N PRO A 136 2.99 8.91 -16.88
CA PRO A 136 2.83 10.31 -17.32
C PRO A 136 2.71 11.28 -16.14
N THR A 137 2.86 12.55 -16.45
CA THR A 137 2.59 13.63 -15.50
C THR A 137 1.11 13.60 -15.14
N GLU A 138 0.82 13.56 -13.85
CA GLU A 138 -0.54 13.41 -13.38
C GLU A 138 -0.67 13.96 -11.95
N ASP A 139 -1.86 14.45 -11.60
CA ASP A 139 -2.12 14.93 -10.25
C ASP A 139 -2.25 13.77 -9.27
N ALA A 140 -1.88 14.02 -8.02
CA ALA A 140 -2.20 13.13 -6.90
C ALA A 140 -3.48 13.63 -6.24
N ILE A 141 -4.37 12.70 -5.94
CA ILE A 141 -5.50 12.96 -5.06
C ILE A 141 -5.07 12.60 -3.65
N ILE A 142 -5.24 13.52 -2.72
CA ILE A 142 -4.95 13.29 -1.30
C ILE A 142 -6.21 12.78 -0.65
N MET A 143 -6.11 11.64 0.01
CA MET A 143 -7.26 11.04 0.71
C MET A 143 -6.91 10.86 2.19
N THR A 144 -7.89 11.08 3.05
CA THR A 144 -7.72 10.96 4.49
C THR A 144 -8.84 10.15 5.12
N LYS A 145 -8.50 9.54 6.25
CA LYS A 145 -9.45 8.84 7.10
C LYS A 145 -9.16 9.27 8.53
N LYS A 146 -10.20 9.69 9.24
CA LYS A 146 -10.08 10.09 10.63
C LYS A 146 -10.95 9.20 11.51
N VAL A 147 -10.40 8.76 12.60
CA VAL A 147 -11.09 7.85 13.54
C VAL A 147 -11.42 8.57 14.83
#